data_ff03df2f41d82f450be55ad8ed584593
#
_entry.id   ff03df2f41d82f450be55ad8ed584593
#
_cell.length_a   1.000
_cell.length_b   1.000
_cell.length_c   1.000
_cell.angle_alpha   90.00
_cell.angle_beta   90.00
_cell.angle_gamma   90.00
#
_symmetry.space_group_name_H-M   'P 1'
#
loop_
_entity.id
_entity.type
_entity.pdbx_description
1 polymer ?
#
loop_
_entity_poly.entity_id
_entity_poly.type
_entity_poly.pdbx_seq_one_letter_code
_entity_poly.pdbx_strand_id
1 'polypeptide(L)' 'MVLGWLVYQERKDLPQDLARQLKAAFTSEIDARQYASLMRNVSLMAGYKDTYVVEKSVIDVSRV' A
#
# COMPACT_ATOMS: atom_id res chain seq x y z
N MET A 1 -2.34 -0.76 20.79
CA MET A 1 -1.60 -0.67 19.52
C MET A 1 -1.47 -2.04 18.91
N VAL A 2 -1.63 -2.10 17.60
CA VAL A 2 -1.57 -3.36 16.87
C VAL A 2 -0.51 -3.21 15.78
N LEU A 3 0.28 -4.25 15.59
CA LEU A 3 1.21 -4.30 14.49
C LEU A 3 0.43 -4.52 13.20
N GLY A 4 0.71 -3.71 12.21
CA GLY A 4 -0.01 -3.77 10.95
C GLY A 4 0.90 -3.55 9.76
N TRP A 5 0.31 -3.67 8.58
CA TRP A 5 1.01 -3.50 7.32
C TRP A 5 0.25 -2.49 6.47
N LEU A 6 0.97 -1.46 6.03
CA LEU A 6 0.42 -0.40 5.22
C LEU A 6 0.83 -0.62 3.77
N VAL A 7 -0.12 -0.47 2.87
CA VAL A 7 0.15 -0.59 1.44
C VAL A 7 0.11 0.78 0.82
N TYR A 8 1.21 1.18 0.20
CA TYR A 8 1.34 2.46 -0.47
C TYR A 8 1.46 2.25 -1.97
N GLN A 9 0.81 3.13 -2.71
CA GLN A 9 1.02 3.23 -4.15
C GLN A 9 2.04 4.32 -4.40
N GLU A 10 3.06 4.02 -5.20
CA GLU A 10 4.07 4.99 -5.60
C GLU A 10 3.94 5.24 -7.10
N ARG A 11 3.69 6.48 -7.46
CA ARG A 11 3.54 6.88 -8.85
C ARG A 11 4.80 7.62 -9.28
N LYS A 12 5.37 7.22 -10.40
CA LYS A 12 6.62 7.80 -10.89
C LYS A 12 6.41 9.06 -11.70
N ASP A 13 5.16 9.35 -12.06
CA ASP A 13 4.82 10.50 -12.89
C ASP A 13 4.46 11.74 -12.07
N LEU A 14 4.54 11.67 -10.76
CA LEU A 14 4.19 12.76 -9.87
C LEU A 14 5.41 13.24 -9.08
N PRO A 15 5.37 14.50 -8.57
CA PRO A 15 6.39 14.96 -7.64
C PRO A 15 6.47 14.05 -6.43
N GLN A 16 7.63 13.98 -5.81
CA GLN A 16 7.91 13.01 -4.76
C GLN A 16 6.95 13.12 -3.58
N ASP A 17 6.53 14.33 -3.24
CA ASP A 17 5.62 14.55 -2.12
C ASP A 17 4.19 14.09 -2.42
N LEU A 18 3.83 13.95 -3.70
CA LEU A 18 2.51 13.49 -4.12
C LEU A 18 2.54 12.07 -4.68
N ALA A 19 3.73 11.51 -4.88
CA ALA A 19 3.89 10.24 -5.58
C ALA A 19 3.46 9.07 -4.70
N ARG A 20 3.51 9.20 -3.39
CA ARG A 20 3.24 8.11 -2.46
C ARG A 20 1.91 8.34 -1.78
N GLN A 21 1.01 7.37 -1.91
CA GLN A 21 -0.33 7.45 -1.34
C GLN A 21 -0.63 6.17 -0.57
N LEU A 22 -1.20 6.32 0.62
CA LEU A 22 -1.67 5.19 1.40
C LEU A 22 -2.96 4.66 0.77
N LYS A 23 -2.97 3.38 0.43
CA LYS A 23 -4.14 2.76 -0.21
C LYS A 23 -4.90 1.86 0.72
N ALA A 24 -4.22 1.13 1.61
CA ALA A 24 -4.88 0.19 2.49
C ALA A 24 -4.01 -0.11 3.69
N ALA A 25 -4.64 -0.60 4.75
CA ALA A 25 -3.97 -1.04 5.96
C ALA A 25 -4.54 -2.39 6.36
N PHE A 26 -3.66 -3.30 6.79
CA PHE A 26 -4.04 -4.65 7.15
C PHE A 26 -3.38 -5.03 8.46
N THR A 27 -3.99 -5.96 9.19
CA THR A 27 -3.39 -6.56 10.37
C THR A 27 -2.68 -7.87 10.04
N SER A 28 -2.75 -8.32 8.78
CA SER A 28 -2.11 -9.53 8.31
C SER A 28 -1.15 -9.19 7.18
N GLU A 29 0.09 -9.65 7.30
CA GLU A 29 1.10 -9.43 6.26
C GLU A 29 0.70 -10.10 4.96
N ILE A 30 0.15 -11.31 5.05
CA ILE A 30 -0.25 -12.07 3.87
C ILE A 30 -1.31 -11.29 3.10
N ASP A 31 -2.30 -10.74 3.81
CA ASP A 31 -3.37 -9.98 3.17
C ASP A 31 -2.81 -8.72 2.51
N ALA A 32 -1.88 -8.04 3.17
CA ALA A 32 -1.27 -6.84 2.62
C ALA A 32 -0.50 -7.16 1.34
N ARG A 33 0.26 -8.24 1.35
CA ARG A 33 1.03 -8.65 0.17
C ARG A 33 0.14 -9.09 -0.97
N GLN A 34 -0.95 -9.79 -0.67
CA GLN A 34 -1.92 -10.18 -1.69
C GLN A 34 -2.58 -8.97 -2.31
N TYR A 35 -2.96 -7.99 -1.50
CA TYR A 35 -3.55 -6.76 -1.99
C TYR A 35 -2.57 -6.02 -2.91
N ALA A 36 -1.32 -5.87 -2.47
CA ALA A 36 -0.31 -5.19 -3.26
C ALA A 36 -0.06 -5.89 -4.59
N SER A 37 0.00 -7.21 -4.58
CA SER A 37 0.19 -8.00 -5.79
C SER A 37 -0.98 -7.84 -6.76
N LEU A 38 -2.20 -7.89 -6.23
CA LEU A 38 -3.40 -7.72 -7.04
C LEU A 38 -3.43 -6.34 -7.68
N MET A 39 -3.18 -5.30 -6.91
CA MET A 39 -3.22 -3.93 -7.42
C MET A 39 -2.10 -3.68 -8.42
N ARG A 40 -0.94 -4.28 -8.19
CA ARG A 40 0.16 -4.18 -9.15
C ARG A 40 -0.23 -4.79 -10.50
N ASN A 41 -0.88 -5.96 -10.48
CA ASN A 41 -1.33 -6.60 -11.72
C ASN A 41 -2.38 -5.77 -12.43
N VAL A 42 -3.35 -5.23 -11.68
CA VAL A 42 -4.37 -4.35 -12.25
C VAL A 42 -3.73 -3.14 -12.91
N SER A 43 -2.75 -2.55 -12.23
CA SER A 43 -2.05 -1.37 -12.75
C SER A 43 -1.29 -1.71 -14.03
N LEU A 44 -0.60 -2.83 -14.06
CA LEU A 44 0.13 -3.27 -15.25
C LEU A 44 -0.81 -3.52 -16.43
N MET A 45 -1.94 -4.16 -16.17
CA MET A 45 -2.93 -4.42 -17.21
C MET A 45 -3.53 -3.15 -17.77
N ALA A 46 -3.62 -2.10 -16.96
CA ALA A 46 -4.12 -0.80 -17.38
C ALA A 46 -3.04 0.06 -18.04
N GLY A 47 -1.80 -0.43 -18.10
CA GLY A 47 -0.71 0.32 -18.74
C GLY A 47 -0.02 1.31 -17.84
N TYR A 48 -0.26 1.28 -16.55
CA TYR A 48 0.41 2.17 -15.60
C TYR A 48 1.71 1.54 -15.09
N LYS A 49 2.62 2.41 -14.67
CA LYS A 49 3.91 1.97 -14.14
C LYS A 49 4.01 2.21 -12.63
N ASP A 50 2.89 2.15 -11.95
CA ASP A 50 2.84 2.35 -10.52
C ASP A 50 3.42 1.15 -9.79
N THR A 51 4.05 1.41 -8.66
CA THR A 51 4.52 0.35 -7.78
C THR A 51 3.74 0.37 -6.48
N TYR A 52 3.66 -0.79 -5.85
CA TYR A 52 2.97 -0.94 -4.56
C TYR A 52 3.95 -1.48 -3.54
N VAL A 53 4.03 -0.82 -2.39
CA VAL A 53 4.99 -1.13 -1.34
C VAL A 53 4.23 -1.48 -0.08
N VAL A 54 4.66 -2.55 0.60
CA VAL A 54 4.10 -2.95 1.88
C VAL A 54 5.09 -2.56 2.97
N GLU A 55 4.63 -1.77 3.95
CA GLU A 55 5.44 -1.37 5.08
C GLU A 55 4.83 -1.86 6.37
N LYS A 56 5.67 -2.42 7.22
CA LYS A 56 5.27 -2.82 8.56
C LYS A 56 5.22 -1.56 9.44
N SER A 57 4.13 -1.41 10.18
CA SER A 57 3.93 -0.24 11.01
C SER A 57 3.11 -0.60 12.23
N VAL A 58 3.16 0.27 13.23
CA VAL A 58 2.30 0.15 14.40
C VAL A 58 1.05 0.98 14.18
N ILE A 59 -0.10 0.33 14.25
CA ILE A 59 -1.39 0.98 14.04
C ILE A 59 -2.06 1.14 15.38
N ASP A 60 -2.47 2.35 15.69
CA ASP A 60 -3.22 2.62 16.91
C ASP A 60 -4.69 2.38 16.64
N VAL A 61 -5.20 1.27 17.19
CA VAL A 61 -6.60 0.90 17.05
C VAL A 61 -7.36 1.04 18.36
N SER A 62 -6.73 1.64 19.36
CA SER A 62 -7.36 1.82 20.68
C SER A 62 -8.35 2.97 20.68
N ARG A 63 -8.37 3.76 19.64
CA ARG A 63 -9.25 4.90 19.53
C ARG A 63 -10.66 4.44 19.20
N VAL A 64 -11.56 4.84 19.99
CA VAL A 64 -12.96 4.45 19.79
C VAL A 64 -13.84 5.67 19.95
#